data_d64e2de0eaff4a99e8d2c44c3a899ecf
#
_entry.id   d64e2de0eaff4a99e8d2c44c3a899ecf
#
_cell.length_a   1.000
_cell.length_b   1.000
_cell.length_c   1.000
_cell.angle_alpha   90.00
_cell.angle_beta   90.00
_cell.angle_gamma   90.00
#
_symmetry.space_group_name_H-M   'P 1'
#
loop_
_entity.id
_entity.type
_entity.pdbx_description
1 polymer ?
#
loop_
_entity_poly.entity_id
_entity_poly.type
_entity_poly.pdbx_seq_one_letter_code
_entity_poly.pdbx_strand_id
1 'polypeptide(L)'
;MSIPTDTPLMEVRDIYKSFGRLEILRGISLELHRGEILAIVGASGAGKTTLLQVIGTLDAPDRGEVIIGGERLSALSGDRRAAFRNRHIGFVFQSHQLMPEFTAEENVAIPAMISGKSRREAMAEASELLRRLSLGDRLDHRPAELSGGEKQRVAVARAIINHPEIVLADEPTGALDSVRKRELLELFLRLREEEGLSFIVVTHDRETAEIADRSLLLSYGRIVSEQRGDEAPI
;
A
#
# COMPACT_ATOMS: atom_id res chain seq x y z
N MET A 1 -23.73 13.78 -6.64
CA MET A 1 -24.33 12.59 -5.99
C MET A 1 -23.40 12.23 -4.86
N SER A 2 -23.78 12.47 -3.61
CA SER A 2 -22.99 12.04 -2.43
C SER A 2 -23.06 10.52 -2.37
N ILE A 3 -21.91 9.85 -2.41
CA ILE A 3 -21.79 8.42 -2.15
C ILE A 3 -22.25 8.21 -0.69
N PRO A 4 -23.12 7.25 -0.39
CA PRO A 4 -23.48 6.95 0.99
C PRO A 4 -22.21 6.65 1.81
N THR A 5 -22.12 7.19 3.00
CA THR A 5 -20.98 7.03 3.92
C THR A 5 -20.72 5.58 4.36
N ASP A 6 -21.58 4.65 3.95
CA ASP A 6 -21.53 3.22 4.30
C ASP A 6 -21.02 2.32 3.15
N THR A 7 -20.63 2.90 1.99
CA THR A 7 -20.13 2.09 0.86
C THR A 7 -18.62 1.92 1.00
N PRO A 8 -18.09 0.69 1.02
CA PRO A 8 -16.65 0.46 1.11
C PRO A 8 -15.92 1.04 -0.10
N LEU A 9 -14.71 1.55 0.12
CA LEU A 9 -13.81 2.01 -0.92
C LEU A 9 -13.29 0.85 -1.76
N MET A 10 -12.95 -0.26 -1.09
CA MET A 10 -12.52 -1.51 -1.72
C MET A 10 -13.34 -2.67 -1.17
N GLU A 11 -13.76 -3.55 -2.07
CA GLU A 11 -14.38 -4.84 -1.75
C GLU A 11 -13.55 -5.96 -2.38
N VAL A 12 -13.23 -6.95 -1.59
CA VAL A 12 -12.55 -8.17 -2.01
C VAL A 12 -13.50 -9.32 -1.75
N ARG A 13 -13.85 -10.11 -2.78
CA ARG A 13 -14.87 -11.15 -2.71
C ARG A 13 -14.31 -12.48 -3.15
N ASP A 14 -14.32 -13.46 -2.25
CA ASP A 14 -14.00 -14.87 -2.50
C ASP A 14 -12.70 -15.10 -3.28
N ILE A 15 -11.62 -14.43 -2.91
CA ILE A 15 -10.32 -14.56 -3.58
C ILE A 15 -9.68 -15.91 -3.28
N TYR A 16 -9.38 -16.64 -4.36
CA TYR A 16 -8.56 -17.84 -4.37
C TYR A 16 -7.31 -17.60 -5.21
N LYS A 17 -6.19 -18.12 -4.75
CA LYS A 17 -4.92 -18.06 -5.48
C LYS A 17 -4.06 -19.28 -5.18
N SER A 18 -3.53 -19.90 -6.25
CA SER A 18 -2.64 -21.05 -6.17
C SER A 18 -1.38 -20.83 -7.01
N PHE A 19 -0.28 -21.45 -6.63
CA PHE A 19 0.92 -21.58 -7.42
C PHE A 19 1.20 -23.07 -7.64
N GLY A 20 0.90 -23.55 -8.85
CA GLY A 20 0.91 -24.95 -9.17
C GLY A 20 -0.13 -25.72 -8.33
N ARG A 21 0.33 -26.64 -7.47
CA ARG A 21 -0.56 -27.41 -6.58
C ARG A 21 -0.74 -26.78 -5.19
N LEU A 22 -0.02 -25.71 -4.90
CA LEU A 22 -0.06 -25.06 -3.58
C LEU A 22 -1.09 -23.94 -3.58
N GLU A 23 -2.19 -24.16 -2.87
CA GLU A 23 -3.23 -23.17 -2.65
C GLU A 23 -2.80 -22.21 -1.54
N ILE A 24 -2.62 -20.92 -1.87
CA ILE A 24 -2.13 -19.88 -0.96
C ILE A 24 -3.29 -19.09 -0.36
N LEU A 25 -4.27 -18.68 -1.18
CA LEU A 25 -5.46 -17.96 -0.72
C LEU A 25 -6.70 -18.81 -0.94
N ARG A 26 -7.59 -18.86 0.05
CA ARG A 26 -8.68 -19.83 0.16
C ARG A 26 -10.00 -19.17 0.52
N GLY A 27 -10.54 -18.37 -0.40
CA GLY A 27 -11.82 -17.69 -0.22
C GLY A 27 -11.70 -16.50 0.72
N ILE A 28 -10.77 -15.58 0.42
CA ILE A 28 -10.59 -14.34 1.17
C ILE A 28 -11.66 -13.33 0.75
N SER A 29 -12.38 -12.80 1.74
CA SER A 29 -13.28 -11.66 1.56
C SER A 29 -12.98 -10.63 2.64
N LEU A 30 -12.88 -9.36 2.24
CA LEU A 30 -12.68 -8.22 3.13
C LEU A 30 -13.17 -6.93 2.47
N GLU A 31 -13.35 -5.91 3.27
CA GLU A 31 -13.69 -4.55 2.84
C GLU A 31 -12.70 -3.56 3.45
N LEU A 32 -12.46 -2.44 2.73
CA LEU A 32 -11.73 -1.29 3.22
C LEU A 32 -12.62 -0.06 3.07
N HIS A 33 -12.76 0.73 4.12
CA HIS A 33 -13.51 1.97 4.11
C HIS A 33 -12.61 3.18 3.84
N ARG A 34 -13.21 4.33 3.47
CA ARG A 34 -12.44 5.56 3.21
C ARG A 34 -11.83 6.08 4.51
N GLY A 35 -10.54 6.44 4.45
CA GLY A 35 -9.78 6.93 5.60
C GLY A 35 -9.49 5.86 6.65
N GLU A 36 -9.70 4.58 6.34
CA GLU A 36 -9.42 3.46 7.23
C GLU A 36 -7.97 2.97 7.07
N ILE A 37 -7.34 2.63 8.19
CA ILE A 37 -6.13 1.80 8.23
C ILE A 37 -6.54 0.39 8.63
N LEU A 38 -6.44 -0.55 7.69
CA LEU A 38 -6.70 -1.98 7.89
C LEU A 38 -5.38 -2.73 8.00
N ALA A 39 -5.13 -3.39 9.13
CA ALA A 39 -3.99 -4.29 9.28
C ALA A 39 -4.37 -5.73 8.90
N ILE A 40 -3.51 -6.42 8.16
CA ILE A 40 -3.61 -7.86 7.93
C ILE A 40 -2.40 -8.51 8.59
N VAL A 41 -2.65 -9.17 9.72
CA VAL A 41 -1.61 -9.82 10.52
C VAL A 41 -1.58 -11.32 10.26
N GLY A 42 -0.43 -11.95 10.47
CA GLY A 42 -0.29 -13.40 10.30
C GLY A 42 1.16 -13.84 10.23
N ALA A 43 1.40 -15.11 10.45
CA ALA A 43 2.73 -15.71 10.39
C ALA A 43 3.36 -15.58 8.98
N SER A 44 4.68 -15.75 8.90
CA SER A 44 5.37 -15.87 7.61
C SER A 44 4.78 -17.05 6.81
N GLY A 45 4.55 -16.84 5.52
CA GLY A 45 3.93 -17.85 4.65
C GLY A 45 2.39 -17.95 4.75
N ALA A 46 1.72 -17.13 5.57
CA ALA A 46 0.25 -17.14 5.67
C ALA A 46 -0.48 -16.68 4.39
N GLY A 47 0.23 -16.06 3.43
CA GLY A 47 -0.34 -15.55 2.18
C GLY A 47 -0.50 -14.03 2.11
N LYS A 48 0.02 -13.27 3.10
CA LYS A 48 -0.14 -11.82 3.22
C LYS A 48 0.32 -11.05 1.97
N THR A 49 1.57 -11.27 1.55
CA THR A 49 2.14 -10.63 0.35
C THR A 49 1.36 -11.02 -0.91
N THR A 50 0.97 -12.31 -1.04
CA THR A 50 0.15 -12.78 -2.17
C THR A 50 -1.20 -12.08 -2.21
N LEU A 51 -1.86 -11.93 -1.05
CA LEU A 51 -3.12 -11.20 -0.96
C LEU A 51 -2.93 -9.75 -1.40
N LEU A 52 -1.90 -9.07 -0.89
CA LEU A 52 -1.60 -7.68 -1.24
C LEU A 52 -1.30 -7.53 -2.75
N GLN A 53 -0.59 -8.48 -3.37
CA GLN A 53 -0.35 -8.49 -4.82
C GLN A 53 -1.64 -8.65 -5.62
N VAL A 54 -2.54 -9.51 -5.18
CA VAL A 54 -3.83 -9.76 -5.85
C VAL A 54 -4.74 -8.53 -5.71
N ILE A 55 -4.94 -7.99 -4.52
CA ILE A 55 -5.79 -6.80 -4.32
C ILE A 55 -5.20 -5.56 -4.99
N GLY A 56 -3.88 -5.48 -5.07
CA GLY A 56 -3.15 -4.43 -5.78
C GLY A 56 -3.04 -4.64 -7.29
N THR A 57 -3.67 -5.70 -7.83
CA THR A 57 -3.65 -6.04 -9.27
C THR A 57 -2.27 -6.28 -9.88
N LEU A 58 -1.28 -6.58 -9.06
CA LEU A 58 0.04 -7.03 -9.52
C LEU A 58 0.02 -8.49 -9.98
N ASP A 59 -0.87 -9.29 -9.38
CA ASP A 59 -1.18 -10.64 -9.81
C ASP A 59 -2.70 -10.82 -9.95
N ALA A 60 -3.14 -11.79 -10.76
CA ALA A 60 -4.55 -12.09 -10.94
C ALA A 60 -4.98 -13.20 -9.96
N PRO A 61 -6.16 -13.12 -9.36
CA PRO A 61 -6.72 -14.23 -8.62
C PRO A 61 -7.14 -15.37 -9.57
N ASP A 62 -7.14 -16.59 -9.10
CA ASP A 62 -7.70 -17.75 -9.84
C ASP A 62 -9.23 -17.69 -9.85
N ARG A 63 -9.81 -17.18 -8.75
CA ARG A 63 -11.25 -16.96 -8.57
C ARG A 63 -11.49 -15.78 -7.65
N GLY A 64 -12.70 -15.22 -7.72
CA GLY A 64 -13.09 -14.07 -6.95
C GLY A 64 -12.88 -12.75 -7.68
N GLU A 65 -13.15 -11.65 -7.03
CA GLU A 65 -13.06 -10.32 -7.63
C GLU A 65 -12.59 -9.26 -6.63
N VAL A 66 -11.97 -8.21 -7.16
CA VAL A 66 -11.62 -6.99 -6.43
C VAL A 66 -12.36 -5.84 -7.08
N ILE A 67 -13.05 -5.04 -6.26
CA ILE A 67 -13.82 -3.88 -6.66
C ILE A 67 -13.25 -2.68 -5.91
N ILE A 68 -12.93 -1.59 -6.60
CA ILE A 68 -12.44 -0.34 -6.00
C ILE A 68 -13.26 0.82 -6.56
N GLY A 69 -13.84 1.63 -5.69
CA GLY A 69 -14.69 2.74 -6.11
C GLY A 69 -15.89 2.31 -6.97
N GLY A 70 -16.37 1.08 -6.80
CA GLY A 70 -17.44 0.48 -7.61
C GLY A 70 -16.97 -0.12 -8.95
N GLU A 71 -15.68 0.02 -9.32
CA GLU A 71 -15.15 -0.55 -10.57
C GLU A 71 -14.56 -1.95 -10.33
N ARG A 72 -15.05 -2.93 -11.10
CA ARG A 72 -14.57 -4.33 -11.07
C ARG A 72 -13.26 -4.45 -11.82
N LEU A 73 -12.16 -4.69 -11.13
CA LEU A 73 -10.82 -4.72 -11.73
C LEU A 73 -10.61 -5.91 -12.67
N SER A 74 -11.34 -7.01 -12.48
CA SER A 74 -11.34 -8.17 -13.37
C SER A 74 -11.92 -7.86 -14.76
N ALA A 75 -12.81 -6.86 -14.88
CA ALA A 75 -13.40 -6.45 -16.14
C ALA A 75 -12.47 -5.55 -16.99
N LEU A 76 -11.38 -5.04 -16.40
CA LEU A 76 -10.44 -4.18 -17.09
C LEU A 76 -9.43 -5.00 -17.93
N SER A 77 -9.14 -4.51 -19.14
CA SER A 77 -7.98 -5.01 -19.91
C SER A 77 -6.66 -4.75 -19.18
N GLY A 78 -5.59 -5.43 -19.56
CA GLY A 78 -4.27 -5.29 -18.94
C GLY A 78 -3.81 -3.83 -18.83
N ASP A 79 -3.88 -3.08 -19.92
CA ASP A 79 -3.46 -1.66 -19.94
C ASP A 79 -4.35 -0.76 -19.09
N ARG A 80 -5.68 -0.96 -19.15
CA ARG A 80 -6.63 -0.21 -18.32
C ARG A 80 -6.43 -0.51 -16.85
N ARG A 81 -6.16 -1.76 -16.49
CA ARG A 81 -5.87 -2.18 -15.12
C ARG A 81 -4.56 -1.58 -14.63
N ALA A 82 -3.51 -1.53 -15.48
CA ALA A 82 -2.26 -0.87 -15.14
C ALA A 82 -2.42 0.63 -14.93
N ALA A 83 -3.20 1.31 -15.79
CA ALA A 83 -3.53 2.72 -15.64
C ALA A 83 -4.38 2.99 -14.39
N PHE A 84 -5.36 2.13 -14.09
CA PHE A 84 -6.15 2.19 -12.87
C PHE A 84 -5.25 2.06 -11.63
N ARG A 85 -4.41 1.03 -11.58
CA ARG A 85 -3.45 0.83 -10.49
C ARG A 85 -2.57 2.05 -10.28
N ASN A 86 -1.97 2.58 -11.34
CA ASN A 86 -1.08 3.74 -11.26
C ASN A 86 -1.77 5.00 -10.69
N ARG A 87 -3.07 5.14 -10.90
CA ARG A 87 -3.84 6.31 -10.45
C ARG A 87 -4.41 6.12 -9.04
N HIS A 88 -4.88 4.93 -8.69
CA HIS A 88 -5.71 4.70 -7.49
C HIS A 88 -4.99 3.95 -6.37
N ILE A 89 -3.85 3.31 -6.65
CA ILE A 89 -3.16 2.46 -5.69
C ILE A 89 -1.69 2.85 -5.57
N GLY A 90 -1.25 3.21 -4.37
CA GLY A 90 0.15 3.35 -4.02
C GLY A 90 0.71 2.05 -3.41
N PHE A 91 1.99 1.77 -3.62
CA PHE A 91 2.66 0.60 -3.05
C PHE A 91 3.88 1.00 -2.23
N VAL A 92 3.96 0.46 -1.01
CA VAL A 92 5.12 0.56 -0.12
C VAL A 92 5.58 -0.86 0.21
N PHE A 93 6.79 -1.22 -0.21
CA PHE A 93 7.35 -2.56 -0.01
C PHE A 93 8.41 -2.59 1.08
N GLN A 94 8.59 -3.72 1.72
CA GLN A 94 9.59 -3.95 2.77
C GLN A 94 11.02 -3.61 2.32
N SER A 95 11.40 -4.00 1.09
CA SER A 95 12.72 -3.72 0.51
C SER A 95 12.81 -2.36 -0.21
N HIS A 96 11.82 -1.47 0.00
CA HIS A 96 11.67 -0.15 -0.62
C HIS A 96 11.52 -0.20 -2.15
N GLN A 97 12.18 -1.13 -2.84
CA GLN A 97 12.20 -1.32 -4.29
C GLN A 97 12.47 0.00 -5.07
N LEU A 98 13.41 0.79 -4.55
CA LEU A 98 13.89 1.97 -5.27
C LEU A 98 14.82 1.52 -6.38
N MET A 99 14.73 2.20 -7.51
CA MET A 99 15.61 1.97 -8.66
C MET A 99 16.98 2.58 -8.36
N PRO A 100 18.06 1.78 -8.28
CA PRO A 100 19.36 2.24 -7.79
C PRO A 100 20.05 3.23 -8.73
N GLU A 101 19.68 3.25 -10.02
CA GLU A 101 20.23 4.15 -11.03
C GLU A 101 19.64 5.56 -10.93
N PHE A 102 18.48 5.72 -10.33
CA PHE A 102 17.74 6.97 -10.22
C PHE A 102 17.95 7.64 -8.87
N THR A 103 17.88 8.97 -8.86
CA THR A 103 17.87 9.75 -7.62
C THR A 103 16.56 9.56 -6.84
N ALA A 104 16.49 10.08 -5.61
CA ALA A 104 15.27 10.08 -4.81
C ALA A 104 14.13 10.77 -5.57
N GLU A 105 14.39 11.96 -6.11
CA GLU A 105 13.41 12.73 -6.90
C GLU A 105 12.95 11.97 -8.14
N GLU A 106 13.87 11.38 -8.91
CA GLU A 106 13.53 10.59 -10.09
C GLU A 106 12.69 9.35 -9.74
N ASN A 107 13.03 8.62 -8.66
CA ASN A 107 12.24 7.49 -8.18
C ASN A 107 10.79 7.90 -7.88
N VAL A 108 10.59 9.05 -7.24
CA VAL A 108 9.25 9.55 -6.91
C VAL A 108 8.51 10.04 -8.15
N ALA A 109 9.19 10.65 -9.11
CA ALA A 109 8.59 11.20 -10.33
C ALA A 109 8.06 10.12 -11.30
N ILE A 110 8.62 8.90 -11.29
CA ILE A 110 8.29 7.83 -12.27
C ILE A 110 6.78 7.57 -12.38
N PRO A 111 6.00 7.31 -11.31
CA PRO A 111 4.56 7.04 -11.46
C PRO A 111 3.79 8.22 -12.07
N ALA A 112 4.21 9.46 -11.78
CA ALA A 112 3.60 10.65 -12.38
C ALA A 112 3.90 10.76 -13.89
N MET A 113 5.12 10.41 -14.32
CA MET A 113 5.43 10.32 -15.74
C MET A 113 4.65 9.21 -16.44
N ILE A 114 4.49 8.05 -15.80
CA ILE A 114 3.68 6.94 -16.33
C ILE A 114 2.20 7.36 -16.47
N SER A 115 1.69 8.23 -15.59
CA SER A 115 0.32 8.78 -15.70
C SER A 115 0.15 9.79 -16.83
N GLY A 116 1.24 10.17 -17.52
CA GLY A 116 1.23 11.08 -18.66
C GLY A 116 1.70 12.51 -18.38
N LYS A 117 2.14 12.83 -17.14
CA LYS A 117 2.75 14.15 -16.86
C LYS A 117 4.09 14.29 -17.57
N SER A 118 4.43 15.50 -17.99
CA SER A 118 5.76 15.78 -18.50
C SER A 118 6.83 15.56 -17.43
N ARG A 119 8.06 15.24 -17.84
CA ARG A 119 9.18 15.08 -16.90
C ARG A 119 9.32 16.31 -15.98
N ARG A 120 9.19 17.51 -16.52
CA ARG A 120 9.33 18.76 -15.74
C ARG A 120 8.25 18.87 -14.65
N GLU A 121 6.99 18.57 -14.96
CA GLU A 121 5.89 18.59 -14.00
C GLU A 121 6.08 17.51 -12.93
N ALA A 122 6.37 16.27 -13.35
CA ALA A 122 6.56 15.14 -12.44
C ALA A 122 7.74 15.37 -11.47
N MET A 123 8.87 15.92 -11.96
CA MET A 123 10.01 16.26 -11.11
C MET A 123 9.69 17.38 -10.12
N ALA A 124 8.97 18.43 -10.54
CA ALA A 124 8.56 19.52 -9.65
C ALA A 124 7.65 19.02 -8.52
N GLU A 125 6.66 18.18 -8.83
CA GLU A 125 5.79 17.56 -7.83
C GLU A 125 6.56 16.63 -6.89
N ALA A 126 7.48 15.82 -7.44
CA ALA A 126 8.32 14.93 -6.64
C ALA A 126 9.20 15.71 -5.65
N SER A 127 9.83 16.80 -6.10
CA SER A 127 10.62 17.70 -5.25
C SER A 127 9.79 18.28 -4.11
N GLU A 128 8.60 18.77 -4.41
CA GLU A 128 7.71 19.35 -3.41
C GLU A 128 7.27 18.31 -2.39
N LEU A 129 6.88 17.13 -2.85
CA LEU A 129 6.47 16.03 -1.98
C LEU A 129 7.62 15.56 -1.08
N LEU A 130 8.83 15.41 -1.62
CA LEU A 130 10.01 15.04 -0.84
C LEU A 130 10.36 16.09 0.23
N ARG A 131 10.22 17.40 -0.07
CA ARG A 131 10.39 18.47 0.94
C ARG A 131 9.37 18.35 2.06
N ARG A 132 8.09 18.12 1.73
CA ARG A 132 7.03 17.86 2.74
C ARG A 132 7.37 16.67 3.64
N LEU A 133 8.06 15.66 3.10
CA LEU A 133 8.51 14.47 3.85
C LEU A 133 9.90 14.63 4.47
N SER A 134 10.40 15.87 4.61
CA SER A 134 11.70 16.20 5.22
C SER A 134 12.90 15.56 4.50
N LEU A 135 12.82 15.48 3.17
CA LEU A 135 13.88 14.97 2.29
C LEU A 135 14.36 16.02 1.26
N GLY A 136 14.14 17.32 1.54
CA GLY A 136 14.52 18.40 0.64
C GLY A 136 16.02 18.44 0.31
N ASP A 137 16.88 18.03 1.24
CA ASP A 137 18.35 17.97 1.06
C ASP A 137 18.81 16.61 0.47
N ARG A 138 17.89 15.76 0.05
CA ARG A 138 18.14 14.40 -0.47
C ARG A 138 17.65 14.17 -1.89
N LEU A 139 17.17 15.22 -2.59
CA LEU A 139 16.54 15.11 -3.90
C LEU A 139 17.45 14.39 -4.92
N ASP A 140 18.72 14.77 -4.96
CA ASP A 140 19.72 14.26 -5.92
C ASP A 140 20.44 13.00 -5.43
N HIS A 141 20.16 12.52 -4.20
CA HIS A 141 20.79 11.33 -3.64
C HIS A 141 20.23 10.07 -4.28
N ARG A 142 21.11 9.12 -4.57
CA ARG A 142 20.74 7.78 -5.01
C ARG A 142 20.41 6.88 -3.81
N PRO A 143 19.67 5.80 -4.01
CA PRO A 143 19.33 4.89 -2.89
C PRO A 143 20.52 4.42 -2.05
N ALA A 144 21.70 4.22 -2.66
CA ALA A 144 22.90 3.82 -1.93
C ALA A 144 23.39 4.88 -0.89
N GLU A 145 23.04 6.15 -1.12
CA GLU A 145 23.46 7.29 -0.29
C GLU A 145 22.42 7.65 0.79
N LEU A 146 21.28 6.96 0.80
CA LEU A 146 20.17 7.17 1.73
C LEU A 146 20.21 6.16 2.88
N SER A 147 19.87 6.61 4.09
CA SER A 147 19.59 5.72 5.22
C SER A 147 18.32 4.89 4.99
N GLY A 148 18.12 3.83 5.78
CA GLY A 148 16.90 3.00 5.67
C GLY A 148 15.59 3.79 5.83
N GLY A 149 15.52 4.71 6.80
CA GLY A 149 14.35 5.56 7.01
C GLY A 149 14.14 6.57 5.87
N GLU A 150 15.22 7.14 5.29
CA GLU A 150 15.11 8.02 4.12
C GLU A 150 14.61 7.24 2.89
N LYS A 151 15.15 6.03 2.64
CA LYS A 151 14.64 5.14 1.58
C LYS A 151 13.15 4.85 1.74
N GLN A 152 12.72 4.59 2.96
CA GLN A 152 11.31 4.32 3.24
C GLN A 152 10.44 5.53 2.96
N ARG A 153 10.84 6.74 3.38
CA ARG A 153 10.12 7.97 3.06
C ARG A 153 10.09 8.27 1.55
N VAL A 154 11.17 7.98 0.82
CA VAL A 154 11.17 8.06 -0.67
C VAL A 154 10.17 7.05 -1.26
N ALA A 155 10.12 5.82 -0.74
CA ALA A 155 9.14 4.82 -1.21
C ALA A 155 7.69 5.24 -0.92
N VAL A 156 7.42 5.86 0.24
CA VAL A 156 6.12 6.45 0.55
C VAL A 156 5.79 7.61 -0.39
N ALA A 157 6.72 8.54 -0.61
CA ALA A 157 6.54 9.64 -1.56
C ALA A 157 6.17 9.10 -2.96
N ARG A 158 6.90 8.11 -3.46
CA ARG A 158 6.61 7.45 -4.74
C ARG A 158 5.23 6.82 -4.76
N ALA A 159 4.80 6.23 -3.66
CA ALA A 159 3.48 5.61 -3.57
C ALA A 159 2.34 6.62 -3.68
N ILE A 160 2.52 7.86 -3.17
CA ILE A 160 1.44 8.84 -3.07
C ILE A 160 1.50 9.98 -4.11
N ILE A 161 2.51 10.03 -5.00
CA ILE A 161 2.70 11.12 -5.98
C ILE A 161 1.50 11.33 -6.91
N ASN A 162 0.74 10.29 -7.22
CA ASN A 162 -0.46 10.38 -8.05
C ASN A 162 -1.74 10.59 -7.23
N HIS A 163 -1.65 10.92 -5.94
CA HIS A 163 -2.79 11.09 -5.03
C HIS A 163 -3.76 9.89 -5.06
N PRO A 164 -3.26 8.65 -4.81
CA PRO A 164 -4.11 7.47 -4.80
C PRO A 164 -5.14 7.55 -3.67
N GLU A 165 -6.20 6.75 -3.75
CA GLU A 165 -7.16 6.60 -2.64
C GLU A 165 -6.71 5.54 -1.63
N ILE A 166 -5.86 4.60 -2.07
CA ILE A 166 -5.43 3.43 -1.30
C ILE A 166 -3.92 3.29 -1.35
N VAL A 167 -3.30 3.05 -0.20
CA VAL A 167 -1.90 2.65 -0.09
C VAL A 167 -1.82 1.22 0.44
N LEU A 168 -1.16 0.34 -0.30
CA LEU A 168 -0.88 -1.04 0.07
C LEU A 168 0.56 -1.14 0.58
N ALA A 169 0.74 -1.51 1.84
CA ALA A 169 2.05 -1.57 2.49
C ALA A 169 2.38 -3.01 2.91
N ASP A 170 3.47 -3.56 2.36
CA ASP A 170 3.97 -4.90 2.68
C ASP A 170 5.15 -4.80 3.66
N GLU A 171 4.93 -5.18 4.91
CA GLU A 171 5.93 -5.14 6.01
C GLU A 171 6.71 -3.81 6.06
N PRO A 172 6.04 -2.64 6.05
CA PRO A 172 6.69 -1.35 5.81
C PRO A 172 7.70 -0.95 6.88
N THR A 173 7.63 -1.57 8.06
CA THR A 173 8.48 -1.30 9.23
C THR A 173 9.56 -2.36 9.44
N GLY A 174 9.54 -3.46 8.68
CA GLY A 174 10.34 -4.66 8.96
C GLY A 174 11.87 -4.48 8.91
N ALA A 175 12.36 -3.43 8.25
CA ALA A 175 13.80 -3.12 8.16
C ALA A 175 14.22 -1.90 9.01
N LEU A 176 13.31 -1.36 9.84
CA LEU A 176 13.53 -0.12 10.59
C LEU A 176 13.81 -0.40 12.08
N ASP A 177 14.63 0.44 12.70
CA ASP A 177 14.72 0.50 14.15
C ASP A 177 13.45 1.11 14.78
N SER A 178 13.30 0.99 16.09
CA SER A 178 12.09 1.42 16.81
C SER A 178 11.76 2.91 16.68
N VAL A 179 12.76 3.77 16.50
CA VAL A 179 12.55 5.22 16.34
C VAL A 179 11.98 5.49 14.95
N ARG A 180 12.66 4.98 13.91
CA ARG A 180 12.22 5.17 12.51
C ARG A 180 10.89 4.47 12.20
N LYS A 181 10.62 3.34 12.89
CA LYS A 181 9.30 2.68 12.83
C LYS A 181 8.21 3.66 13.28
N ARG A 182 8.34 4.26 14.46
CA ARG A 182 7.35 5.22 14.97
C ARG A 182 7.17 6.41 14.03
N GLU A 183 8.27 6.99 13.55
CA GLU A 183 8.20 8.10 12.57
C GLU A 183 7.40 7.73 11.31
N LEU A 184 7.56 6.49 10.81
CA LEU A 184 6.81 6.02 9.65
C LEU A 184 5.33 5.81 9.97
N LEU A 185 5.00 5.23 11.12
CA LEU A 185 3.61 5.04 11.54
C LEU A 185 2.90 6.38 11.77
N GLU A 186 3.56 7.34 12.39
CA GLU A 186 3.08 8.72 12.52
C GLU A 186 2.87 9.38 11.15
N LEU A 187 3.74 9.11 10.18
CA LEU A 187 3.58 9.58 8.80
C LEU A 187 2.31 8.99 8.17
N PHE A 188 2.02 7.71 8.34
CA PHE A 188 0.79 7.09 7.82
C PHE A 188 -0.46 7.72 8.44
N LEU A 189 -0.46 7.95 9.76
CA LEU A 189 -1.56 8.62 10.44
C LEU A 189 -1.79 10.04 9.90
N ARG A 190 -0.72 10.83 9.73
CA ARG A 190 -0.82 12.17 9.15
C ARG A 190 -1.36 12.14 7.72
N LEU A 191 -0.86 11.25 6.86
CA LEU A 191 -1.32 11.13 5.48
C LEU A 191 -2.80 10.73 5.41
N ARG A 192 -3.26 9.87 6.32
CA ARG A 192 -4.68 9.54 6.47
C ARG A 192 -5.50 10.78 6.81
N GLU A 193 -5.07 11.56 7.80
CA GLU A 193 -5.80 12.73 8.30
C GLU A 193 -5.79 13.89 7.31
N GLU A 194 -4.62 14.19 6.71
CA GLU A 194 -4.43 15.36 5.85
C GLU A 194 -4.91 15.12 4.41
N GLU A 195 -4.74 13.91 3.88
CA GLU A 195 -4.99 13.58 2.47
C GLU A 195 -6.17 12.60 2.28
N GLY A 196 -6.76 12.10 3.38
CA GLY A 196 -7.88 11.14 3.33
C GLY A 196 -7.48 9.77 2.78
N LEU A 197 -6.20 9.42 2.85
CA LEU A 197 -5.69 8.13 2.36
C LEU A 197 -6.21 6.97 3.21
N SER A 198 -6.51 5.87 2.54
CA SER A 198 -6.84 4.60 3.17
C SER A 198 -5.66 3.64 3.04
N PHE A 199 -5.40 2.82 4.04
CA PHE A 199 -4.24 1.93 4.05
C PHE A 199 -4.66 0.48 4.26
N ILE A 200 -4.02 -0.46 3.53
CA ILE A 200 -3.94 -1.86 3.93
C ILE A 200 -2.47 -2.15 4.25
N VAL A 201 -2.20 -2.49 5.49
CA VAL A 201 -0.85 -2.80 5.98
C VAL A 201 -0.76 -4.27 6.32
N VAL A 202 0.04 -5.04 5.57
CA VAL A 202 0.33 -6.42 5.95
C VAL A 202 1.59 -6.46 6.82
N THR A 203 1.50 -7.11 7.97
CA THR A 203 2.59 -7.13 8.94
C THR A 203 2.52 -8.33 9.88
N HIS A 204 3.62 -8.65 10.54
CA HIS A 204 3.67 -9.53 11.70
C HIS A 204 4.02 -8.75 12.99
N ASP A 205 4.16 -7.43 12.89
CA ASP A 205 4.54 -6.54 13.98
C ASP A 205 3.32 -5.96 14.70
N ARG A 206 3.27 -6.13 16.02
CA ARG A 206 2.13 -5.70 16.85
C ARG A 206 1.96 -4.18 16.88
N GLU A 207 3.05 -3.42 17.03
CA GLU A 207 2.98 -1.96 17.07
C GLU A 207 2.40 -1.38 15.77
N THR A 208 2.74 -1.99 14.63
CA THR A 208 2.15 -1.60 13.33
C THR A 208 0.65 -1.95 13.26
N ALA A 209 0.23 -3.04 13.90
CA ALA A 209 -1.19 -3.40 13.97
C ALA A 209 -1.99 -2.49 14.92
N GLU A 210 -1.35 -1.96 15.98
CA GLU A 210 -1.99 -1.09 16.97
C GLU A 210 -2.45 0.27 16.43
N ILE A 211 -1.86 0.77 15.33
CA ILE A 211 -2.33 2.02 14.70
C ILE A 211 -3.53 1.81 13.78
N ALA A 212 -3.91 0.57 13.52
CA ALA A 212 -5.00 0.24 12.61
C ALA A 212 -6.37 0.38 13.28
N ASP A 213 -7.35 0.83 12.52
CA ASP A 213 -8.75 0.91 12.96
C ASP A 213 -9.36 -0.50 13.09
N ARG A 214 -8.89 -1.44 12.24
CA ARG A 214 -9.24 -2.86 12.26
C ARG A 214 -8.04 -3.73 11.92
N SER A 215 -8.02 -4.95 12.49
CA SER A 215 -7.02 -5.97 12.19
C SER A 215 -7.68 -7.30 11.79
N LEU A 216 -7.19 -7.90 10.71
CA LEU A 216 -7.60 -9.22 10.25
C LEU A 216 -6.46 -10.23 10.46
N LEU A 217 -6.73 -11.34 11.13
CA LEU A 217 -5.77 -12.43 11.25
C LEU A 217 -5.87 -13.36 10.04
N LEU A 218 -4.81 -13.38 9.23
CA LEU A 218 -4.66 -14.30 8.12
C LEU A 218 -3.87 -15.53 8.56
N SER A 219 -4.49 -16.71 8.44
CA SER A 219 -3.87 -17.98 8.79
C SER A 219 -4.21 -19.03 7.72
N TYR A 220 -3.19 -19.74 7.22
CA TYR A 220 -3.35 -20.79 6.19
C TYR A 220 -4.21 -20.37 5.00
N GLY A 221 -4.05 -19.13 4.55
CA GLY A 221 -4.77 -18.57 3.41
C GLY A 221 -6.24 -18.21 3.67
N ARG A 222 -6.66 -18.11 4.94
CA ARG A 222 -8.01 -17.70 5.35
C ARG A 222 -7.97 -16.58 6.38
N ILE A 223 -8.96 -15.69 6.36
CA ILE A 223 -9.20 -14.78 7.48
C ILE A 223 -9.90 -15.60 8.56
N VAL A 224 -9.29 -15.68 9.75
CA VAL A 224 -9.77 -16.50 10.87
C VAL A 224 -10.34 -15.68 12.00
N SER A 225 -9.97 -14.41 12.11
CA SER A 225 -10.57 -13.46 13.06
C SER A 225 -10.42 -12.03 12.57
N GLU A 226 -11.26 -11.16 13.11
CA GLU A 226 -11.25 -9.72 12.91
C GLU A 226 -11.34 -9.05 14.29
N GLN A 227 -10.60 -7.97 14.49
CA GLN A 227 -10.63 -7.15 15.69
C GLN A 227 -10.69 -5.67 15.31
N ARG A 228 -11.35 -4.86 16.13
CA ARG A 228 -11.34 -3.40 16.04
C ARG A 228 -10.30 -2.81 16.98
N GLY A 229 -9.79 -1.62 16.65
CA GLY A 229 -8.65 -1.02 17.33
C GLY A 229 -8.80 -0.74 18.84
N ASP A 230 -10.02 -0.82 19.38
CA ASP A 230 -10.33 -0.69 20.81
C ASP A 230 -10.37 -2.03 21.57
N GLU A 231 -10.18 -3.16 20.89
CA GLU A 231 -10.11 -4.50 21.45
C GLU A 231 -8.64 -4.92 21.69
N ALA A 232 -8.39 -5.78 22.69
CA ALA A 232 -7.02 -6.23 22.97
C ALA A 232 -6.41 -6.96 21.76
N PRO A 233 -5.12 -6.69 21.39
CA PRO A 233 -4.49 -7.27 20.22
C PRO A 233 -4.43 -8.79 20.24
N ILE A 234 -4.62 -9.43 19.09
CA ILE A 234 -4.62 -10.89 18.84
C ILE A 234 -3.25 -11.50 19.14
#